data_90cabf1a866d739d9ea2d0c1ee7656b6
#
_entry.id   90cabf1a866d739d9ea2d0c1ee7656b6
#
_cell.length_a   1.000
_cell.length_b   1.000
_cell.length_c   1.000
_cell.angle_alpha   90.00
_cell.angle_beta   90.00
_cell.angle_gamma   90.00
#
_symmetry.space_group_name_H-M   'P 1'
#
loop_
_entity.id
_entity.type
_entity.pdbx_description
1 polymer ?
#
loop_
_entity_poly.entity_id
_entity_poly.type
_entity_poly.pdbx_seq_one_letter_code
_entity_poly.pdbx_strand_id
1 'polypeptide(L)'
;MFPYKLSKRKADLLLTKVKLLVASHKPFDTNNLDSDYYPILVGATKNKNDKCFKYKDNQNENNISSKNAYYSELTALYWAWHNIDYDALGLEQYRRFLTTNTINQPANSKEIEDLLTKYDILLPKKRYYIIETLESHYANTFDIKHLQLAREIIASLYPNYLEDFDLTMKQRSGYMFNLFIMKKKYINQYAKWLFDILFKMEDKIDFTQMDDFNKRLLGRVSELLLNVWLHYQLRLGNIKKSQIKTLKVYYVGGEPIIKKGIMFLKAKFCHQKYTHSA
;
A
#
# COMPACT_ATOMS: atom_id res chain seq x y z
N MET A 1 11.84 -51.45 6.49
CA MET A 1 11.73 -50.16 7.24
C MET A 1 12.35 -49.08 6.39
N PHE A 2 11.56 -48.38 5.56
CA PHE A 2 12.06 -47.33 4.66
C PHE A 2 11.87 -45.98 5.35
N PRO A 3 12.93 -45.18 5.48
CA PRO A 3 12.77 -43.83 6.03
C PRO A 3 12.10 -42.95 4.97
N TYR A 4 10.97 -42.37 5.35
CA TYR A 4 10.28 -41.35 4.60
C TYR A 4 11.24 -40.16 4.36
N LYS A 5 11.77 -40.03 3.14
CA LYS A 5 12.40 -38.82 2.67
C LYS A 5 11.30 -37.76 2.52
N LEU A 6 11.11 -36.94 3.53
CA LEU A 6 10.39 -35.69 3.39
C LEU A 6 11.05 -34.91 2.25
N SER A 7 10.30 -34.70 1.18
CA SER A 7 10.84 -34.09 -0.03
C SER A 7 11.36 -32.69 0.31
N LYS A 8 12.55 -32.33 -0.17
CA LYS A 8 13.15 -30.98 -0.07
C LYS A 8 12.18 -29.85 -0.42
N ARG A 9 11.12 -30.10 -1.21
CA ARG A 9 10.06 -29.15 -1.56
C ARG A 9 9.18 -28.69 -0.37
N LYS A 10 9.16 -29.39 0.76
CA LYS A 10 8.39 -28.97 1.95
C LYS A 10 9.22 -28.10 2.91
N ALA A 11 10.54 -28.20 2.87
CA ALA A 11 11.42 -27.38 3.73
C ALA A 11 11.57 -25.94 3.22
N ASP A 12 11.46 -25.70 1.90
CA ASP A 12 11.54 -24.35 1.30
C ASP A 12 10.24 -23.54 1.41
N LEU A 13 9.23 -24.05 2.10
CA LEU A 13 7.88 -23.44 2.19
C LEU A 13 7.59 -22.75 3.52
N LEU A 14 8.46 -22.84 4.51
CA LEU A 14 8.29 -22.12 5.78
C LEU A 14 8.88 -20.73 5.65
N LEU A 15 8.01 -19.75 5.48
CA LEU A 15 8.40 -18.34 5.66
C LEU A 15 8.72 -18.14 7.14
N THR A 16 9.98 -17.87 7.46
CA THR A 16 10.45 -17.74 8.83
C THR A 16 10.37 -16.30 9.36
N LYS A 17 10.21 -15.32 8.45
CA LYS A 17 10.29 -13.89 8.77
C LYS A 17 9.21 -13.09 8.04
N VAL A 18 7.96 -13.23 8.45
CA VAL A 18 6.89 -12.32 8.02
C VAL A 18 6.97 -11.06 8.86
N LYS A 19 6.90 -9.89 8.25
CA LYS A 19 6.91 -8.58 8.91
C LYS A 19 5.72 -7.76 8.44
N LEU A 20 4.83 -7.41 9.36
CA LEU A 20 3.60 -6.66 9.09
C LEU A 20 3.74 -5.22 9.64
N LEU A 21 4.14 -4.28 8.80
CA LEU A 21 4.28 -2.88 9.18
C LEU A 21 2.90 -2.27 9.40
N VAL A 22 2.70 -1.63 10.55
CA VAL A 22 1.50 -0.84 10.82
C VAL A 22 1.90 0.63 10.89
N ALA A 23 1.75 1.33 9.77
CA ALA A 23 2.12 2.74 9.67
C ALA A 23 1.18 3.62 10.50
N SER A 24 1.74 4.40 11.43
CA SER A 24 0.98 5.36 12.23
C SER A 24 1.79 6.61 12.52
N HIS A 25 1.10 7.76 12.55
CA HIS A 25 1.65 9.05 12.96
C HIS A 25 1.32 9.41 14.41
N LYS A 26 0.59 8.55 15.13
CA LYS A 26 0.18 8.72 16.52
C LYS A 26 0.02 7.39 17.23
N PRO A 27 0.07 7.35 18.55
CA PRO A 27 -0.26 6.14 19.33
C PRO A 27 -1.65 5.59 19.00
N PHE A 28 -1.78 4.28 18.99
CA PHE A 28 -3.05 3.57 18.76
C PHE A 28 -3.06 2.27 19.58
N ASP A 29 -4.23 1.65 19.71
CA ASP A 29 -4.39 0.39 20.42
C ASP A 29 -3.75 -0.77 19.65
N THR A 30 -2.80 -1.45 20.28
CA THR A 30 -2.06 -2.60 19.73
C THR A 30 -2.39 -3.93 20.40
N ASN A 31 -3.38 -3.98 21.30
CA ASN A 31 -3.69 -5.18 22.08
C ASN A 31 -4.10 -6.39 21.24
N ASN A 32 -4.65 -6.16 20.05
CA ASN A 32 -5.06 -7.21 19.12
C ASN A 32 -4.00 -7.54 18.05
N LEU A 33 -2.78 -7.05 18.19
CA LEU A 33 -1.67 -7.31 17.29
C LEU A 33 -0.71 -8.32 17.92
N ASP A 34 -0.31 -9.32 17.18
CA ASP A 34 0.70 -10.28 17.62
C ASP A 34 2.14 -9.83 17.32
N SER A 35 3.13 -10.70 17.59
CA SER A 35 4.55 -10.36 17.56
C SER A 35 5.11 -9.98 16.19
N ASP A 36 4.46 -10.38 15.10
CA ASP A 36 4.92 -10.12 13.73
C ASP A 36 4.36 -8.81 13.17
N TYR A 37 3.48 -8.16 13.92
CA TYR A 37 3.09 -6.80 13.66
C TYR A 37 4.13 -5.81 14.19
N TYR A 38 4.49 -4.86 13.36
CA TYR A 38 5.49 -3.82 13.61
C TYR A 38 4.83 -2.44 13.57
N PRO A 39 4.20 -1.98 14.68
CA PRO A 39 3.76 -0.60 14.79
C PRO A 39 4.94 0.33 14.57
N ILE A 40 4.91 1.10 13.47
CA ILE A 40 6.00 1.98 13.07
C ILE A 40 5.53 3.42 13.01
N LEU A 41 6.27 4.31 13.71
CA LEU A 41 6.05 5.74 13.61
C LEU A 41 6.54 6.25 12.26
N VAL A 42 5.63 6.82 11.48
CA VAL A 42 5.95 7.47 10.20
C VAL A 42 6.17 8.96 10.37
N GLY A 43 7.11 9.52 9.59
CA GLY A 43 7.53 10.89 9.72
C GLY A 43 8.24 11.18 11.04
N ALA A 44 8.91 10.18 11.61
CA ALA A 44 9.53 10.26 12.93
C ALA A 44 10.57 11.39 13.04
N THR A 45 11.17 11.83 11.94
CA THR A 45 12.09 12.98 11.93
C THR A 45 11.42 14.27 12.45
N LYS A 46 10.11 14.44 12.25
CA LYS A 46 9.35 15.63 12.66
C LYS A 46 8.25 15.34 13.68
N ASN A 47 8.01 14.07 14.01
CA ASN A 47 6.89 13.65 14.85
C ASN A 47 7.31 13.55 16.31
N LYS A 48 6.61 14.29 17.19
CA LYS A 48 6.88 14.34 18.64
C LYS A 48 6.46 13.09 19.41
N ASN A 49 5.72 12.16 18.79
CA ASN A 49 5.24 10.90 19.41
C ASN A 49 6.30 9.78 19.43
N ASP A 50 7.56 10.14 19.28
CA ASP A 50 8.67 9.18 19.08
C ASP A 50 8.86 8.18 20.23
N LYS A 51 8.53 8.57 21.47
CA LYS A 51 8.68 7.73 22.66
C LYS A 51 7.67 6.58 22.74
N CYS A 52 6.56 6.65 21.99
CA CYS A 52 5.50 5.66 22.03
C CYS A 52 5.72 4.46 21.11
N PHE A 53 6.77 4.51 20.27
CA PHE A 53 6.98 3.50 19.25
C PHE A 53 8.37 2.86 19.37
N LYS A 54 8.40 1.52 19.28
CA LYS A 54 9.64 0.75 19.20
C LYS A 54 10.32 0.93 17.85
N TYR A 55 9.54 0.98 16.77
CA TYR A 55 10.03 1.12 15.40
C TYR A 55 9.68 2.51 14.85
N LYS A 56 10.62 3.10 14.12
CA LYS A 56 10.51 4.43 13.54
C LYS A 56 11.11 4.41 12.14
N ASP A 57 10.50 5.12 11.21
CA ASP A 57 10.93 5.18 9.82
C ASP A 57 12.22 6.00 9.58
N ASN A 58 12.86 6.50 10.66
CA ASN A 58 14.14 7.21 10.63
C ASN A 58 15.25 6.52 11.42
N GLN A 59 15.08 5.26 11.84
CA GLN A 59 16.05 4.57 12.69
C GLN A 59 17.40 4.26 12.02
N ASN A 60 17.47 4.31 10.70
CA ASN A 60 18.67 4.03 9.91
C ASN A 60 18.86 5.13 8.86
N GLU A 61 20.06 5.19 8.26
CA GLU A 61 20.40 6.21 7.27
C GLU A 61 19.54 6.13 6.00
N ASN A 62 19.26 4.92 5.51
CA ASN A 62 18.42 4.72 4.33
C ASN A 62 16.96 4.92 4.67
N ASN A 63 16.50 6.16 4.70
CA ASN A 63 15.11 6.52 4.97
C ASN A 63 14.69 7.80 4.24
N ILE A 64 13.38 7.98 4.14
CA ILE A 64 12.73 9.20 3.63
C ILE A 64 11.73 9.77 4.64
N SER A 65 11.99 9.59 5.93
CA SER A 65 11.09 10.00 7.02
C SER A 65 10.74 11.49 7.00
N SER A 66 11.71 12.36 6.64
CA SER A 66 11.48 13.81 6.51
C SER A 66 10.46 14.17 5.43
N LYS A 67 10.20 13.28 4.47
CA LYS A 67 9.28 13.44 3.34
C LYS A 67 7.88 12.85 3.60
N ASN A 68 7.58 12.45 4.83
CA ASN A 68 6.31 11.80 5.17
C ASN A 68 5.07 12.65 4.79
N ALA A 69 5.17 13.97 4.81
CA ALA A 69 4.09 14.85 4.35
C ALA A 69 3.65 14.56 2.90
N TYR A 70 4.55 14.05 2.06
CA TYR A 70 4.33 13.76 0.64
C TYR A 70 4.02 12.28 0.40
N TYR A 71 4.76 11.40 1.08
CA TYR A 71 4.78 9.95 0.88
C TYR A 71 3.85 9.17 1.80
N SER A 72 3.37 9.78 2.90
CA SER A 72 2.49 9.15 3.89
C SER A 72 3.09 7.82 4.40
N GLU A 73 2.32 6.72 4.42
CA GLU A 73 2.73 5.39 4.88
C GLU A 73 3.90 4.78 4.08
N LEU A 74 4.18 5.28 2.89
CA LEU A 74 5.27 4.78 2.06
C LEU A 74 6.65 5.03 2.67
N THR A 75 6.79 5.97 3.61
CA THR A 75 8.06 6.15 4.34
C THR A 75 8.41 4.93 5.17
N ALA A 76 7.39 4.24 5.73
CA ALA A 76 7.58 2.95 6.41
C ALA A 76 8.00 1.84 5.43
N LEU A 77 7.35 1.77 4.24
CA LEU A 77 7.73 0.81 3.20
C LEU A 77 9.17 1.00 2.75
N TYR A 78 9.57 2.24 2.46
CA TYR A 78 10.93 2.57 2.02
C TYR A 78 11.97 2.17 3.07
N TRP A 79 11.72 2.56 4.33
CA TRP A 79 12.60 2.21 5.45
C TRP A 79 12.74 0.69 5.59
N ALA A 80 11.63 -0.05 5.62
CA ALA A 80 11.67 -1.49 5.79
C ALA A 80 12.34 -2.22 4.62
N TRP A 81 12.08 -1.78 3.39
CA TRP A 81 12.69 -2.34 2.18
C TRP A 81 14.22 -2.28 2.22
N HIS A 82 14.80 -1.23 2.80
CA HIS A 82 16.24 -1.03 2.86
C HIS A 82 16.91 -1.54 4.14
N ASN A 83 16.18 -1.67 5.26
CA ASN A 83 16.82 -1.77 6.56
C ASN A 83 16.47 -3.03 7.36
N ILE A 84 15.47 -3.81 6.96
CA ILE A 84 15.10 -5.03 7.70
C ILE A 84 15.15 -6.27 6.81
N ASP A 85 15.38 -7.42 7.44
CA ASP A 85 15.34 -8.71 6.76
C ASP A 85 13.96 -9.36 6.94
N TYR A 86 13.39 -9.84 5.83
CA TYR A 86 12.08 -10.48 5.77
C TYR A 86 11.98 -11.45 4.61
N ASP A 87 11.12 -12.45 4.73
CA ASP A 87 10.70 -13.34 3.65
C ASP A 87 9.42 -12.82 2.98
N ALA A 88 8.55 -12.19 3.78
CA ALA A 88 7.38 -11.45 3.32
C ALA A 88 7.19 -10.17 4.14
N LEU A 89 6.75 -9.11 3.48
CA LEU A 89 6.49 -7.80 4.07
C LEU A 89 5.07 -7.36 3.80
N GLY A 90 4.37 -6.92 4.85
CA GLY A 90 3.08 -6.26 4.77
C GLY A 90 3.19 -4.77 5.03
N LEU A 91 2.37 -3.98 4.34
CA LEU A 91 2.11 -2.58 4.65
C LEU A 91 0.65 -2.43 5.01
N GLU A 92 0.39 -2.03 6.25
CA GLU A 92 -0.93 -1.78 6.80
C GLU A 92 -0.94 -0.43 7.52
N GLN A 93 -2.11 0.02 7.91
CA GLN A 93 -2.30 1.31 8.55
C GLN A 93 -3.02 1.12 9.89
N TYR A 94 -2.73 1.92 10.90
CA TYR A 94 -3.30 1.83 12.25
C TYR A 94 -4.84 1.84 12.30
N ARG A 95 -5.51 2.19 11.21
CA ARG A 95 -6.99 2.18 11.09
C ARG A 95 -7.51 1.15 10.11
N ARG A 96 -6.65 0.41 9.40
CA ARG A 96 -7.03 -0.53 8.34
C ARG A 96 -6.08 -1.70 8.31
N PHE A 97 -6.64 -2.88 8.48
CA PHE A 97 -5.89 -4.13 8.50
C PHE A 97 -6.52 -5.13 7.54
N LEU A 98 -5.73 -6.02 6.99
CA LEU A 98 -6.25 -7.19 6.31
C LEU A 98 -6.81 -8.17 7.35
N THR A 99 -7.94 -8.82 7.02
CA THR A 99 -8.56 -9.81 7.88
C THR A 99 -9.04 -11.02 7.10
N THR A 100 -8.82 -12.20 7.66
CA THR A 100 -9.33 -13.48 7.16
C THR A 100 -10.72 -13.79 7.70
N ASN A 101 -11.08 -13.17 8.82
CA ASN A 101 -12.20 -13.54 9.67
C ASN A 101 -13.47 -12.70 9.45
N THR A 102 -14.59 -13.27 9.90
CA THR A 102 -15.85 -12.56 10.13
C THR A 102 -15.80 -11.72 11.42
N ILE A 103 -14.86 -12.00 12.32
CA ILE A 103 -14.61 -11.26 13.56
C ILE A 103 -13.86 -9.97 13.19
N ASN A 104 -14.32 -8.84 13.73
CA ASN A 104 -13.74 -7.53 13.48
C ASN A 104 -12.38 -7.35 14.18
N GLN A 105 -11.34 -7.98 13.64
CA GLN A 105 -9.96 -7.87 14.10
C GLN A 105 -8.97 -8.09 12.94
N PRO A 106 -7.70 -7.65 13.08
CA PRO A 106 -6.63 -8.00 12.15
C PRO A 106 -6.47 -9.52 11.99
N ALA A 107 -6.00 -9.98 10.83
CA ALA A 107 -5.56 -11.35 10.69
C ALA A 107 -4.36 -11.61 11.61
N ASN A 108 -4.28 -12.76 12.26
CA ASN A 108 -3.09 -13.08 13.04
C ASN A 108 -1.95 -13.57 12.14
N SER A 109 -0.71 -13.51 12.66
CA SER A 109 0.49 -13.89 11.91
C SER A 109 0.41 -15.30 11.35
N LYS A 110 -0.12 -16.26 12.11
CA LYS A 110 -0.27 -17.64 11.67
C LYS A 110 -1.20 -17.78 10.47
N GLU A 111 -2.32 -17.07 10.47
CA GLU A 111 -3.25 -17.03 9.34
C GLU A 111 -2.56 -16.46 8.08
N ILE A 112 -1.75 -15.40 8.23
CA ILE A 112 -0.99 -14.79 7.13
C ILE A 112 0.08 -15.76 6.61
N GLU A 113 0.85 -16.40 7.49
CA GLU A 113 1.84 -17.40 7.12
C GLU A 113 1.20 -18.57 6.34
N ASP A 114 0.09 -19.12 6.84
CA ASP A 114 -0.63 -20.22 6.19
C ASP A 114 -1.15 -19.81 4.79
N LEU A 115 -1.59 -18.56 4.62
CA LEU A 115 -1.95 -18.03 3.32
C LEU A 115 -0.73 -17.89 2.40
N LEU A 116 0.40 -17.42 2.91
CA LEU A 116 1.62 -17.23 2.14
C LEU A 116 2.30 -18.56 1.73
N THR A 117 1.91 -19.71 2.32
CA THR A 117 2.30 -21.01 1.79
C THR A 117 1.66 -21.31 0.42
N LYS A 118 0.49 -20.71 0.14
CA LYS A 118 -0.32 -20.98 -1.07
C LYS A 118 -0.31 -19.82 -2.05
N TYR A 119 -0.15 -18.59 -1.54
CA TYR A 119 -0.21 -17.36 -2.29
C TYR A 119 1.09 -16.56 -2.10
N ASP A 120 1.42 -15.72 -3.05
CA ASP A 120 2.62 -14.89 -2.98
C ASP A 120 2.29 -13.43 -2.63
N ILE A 121 1.04 -13.04 -2.89
CA ILE A 121 0.55 -11.68 -2.72
C ILE A 121 -0.84 -11.72 -2.09
N LEU A 122 -1.00 -10.99 -0.99
CA LEU A 122 -2.28 -10.79 -0.33
C LEU A 122 -2.66 -9.31 -0.49
N LEU A 123 -3.87 -9.04 -0.95
CA LEU A 123 -4.38 -7.70 -1.24
C LEU A 123 -5.74 -7.49 -0.58
N PRO A 124 -6.17 -6.26 -0.31
CA PRO A 124 -7.56 -6.00 0.07
C PRO A 124 -8.50 -6.40 -1.07
N LYS A 125 -9.78 -6.61 -0.78
CA LYS A 125 -10.79 -6.64 -1.85
C LYS A 125 -10.76 -5.32 -2.60
N LYS A 126 -10.94 -5.37 -3.94
CA LYS A 126 -11.04 -4.17 -4.77
C LYS A 126 -12.18 -3.28 -4.29
N ARG A 127 -11.93 -1.98 -4.25
CA ARG A 127 -12.97 -0.98 -4.12
C ARG A 127 -13.58 -0.72 -5.50
N TYR A 128 -14.91 -0.71 -5.58
CA TYR A 128 -15.66 -0.48 -6.80
C TYR A 128 -16.23 0.94 -6.85
N TYR A 129 -16.02 1.61 -7.98
CA TYR A 129 -16.58 2.93 -8.29
C TYR A 129 -17.66 2.74 -9.36
N ILE A 130 -18.93 2.69 -8.94
CA ILE A 130 -20.07 2.24 -9.79
C ILE A 130 -20.17 3.01 -11.11
N ILE A 131 -19.91 4.32 -11.07
CA ILE A 131 -20.13 5.26 -12.19
C ILE A 131 -18.85 6.01 -12.61
N GLU A 132 -17.73 5.76 -11.96
CA GLU A 132 -16.45 6.42 -12.23
C GLU A 132 -15.38 5.39 -12.57
N THR A 133 -14.43 5.80 -13.42
CA THR A 133 -13.16 5.12 -13.58
C THR A 133 -12.20 5.54 -12.47
N LEU A 134 -11.07 4.86 -12.33
CA LEU A 134 -10.03 5.27 -11.38
C LEU A 134 -9.53 6.68 -11.71
N GLU A 135 -9.35 7.01 -13.00
CA GLU A 135 -8.94 8.33 -13.45
C GLU A 135 -9.99 9.39 -13.14
N SER A 136 -11.26 9.17 -13.54
CA SER A 136 -12.32 10.17 -13.31
C SER A 136 -12.58 10.38 -11.81
N HIS A 137 -12.49 9.31 -11.00
CA HIS A 137 -12.59 9.44 -9.55
C HIS A 137 -11.46 10.28 -8.97
N TYR A 138 -10.21 10.06 -9.46
CA TYR A 138 -9.07 10.87 -9.04
C TYR A 138 -9.25 12.33 -9.45
N ALA A 139 -9.64 12.59 -10.71
CA ALA A 139 -9.85 13.94 -11.24
C ALA A 139 -10.95 14.73 -10.50
N ASN A 140 -12.02 14.05 -10.08
CA ASN A 140 -13.11 14.67 -9.31
C ASN A 140 -12.71 14.99 -7.85
N THR A 141 -11.64 14.33 -7.35
CA THR A 141 -11.22 14.46 -5.95
C THR A 141 -9.95 15.31 -5.81
N PHE A 142 -9.02 15.17 -6.75
CA PHE A 142 -7.68 15.75 -6.73
C PHE A 142 -7.34 16.46 -8.05
N ASP A 143 -6.09 16.91 -8.21
CA ASP A 143 -5.62 17.46 -9.47
C ASP A 143 -5.18 16.32 -10.42
N ILE A 144 -5.82 16.24 -11.58
CA ILE A 144 -5.53 15.24 -12.62
C ILE A 144 -4.08 15.34 -13.15
N LYS A 145 -3.45 16.51 -13.04
CA LYS A 145 -2.06 16.73 -13.45
C LYS A 145 -1.09 15.78 -12.76
N HIS A 146 -1.42 15.31 -11.55
CA HIS A 146 -0.60 14.33 -10.84
C HIS A 146 -0.55 12.98 -11.59
N LEU A 147 -1.68 12.52 -12.15
CA LEU A 147 -1.72 11.30 -12.95
C LEU A 147 -1.08 11.48 -14.31
N GLN A 148 -1.26 12.66 -14.93
CA GLN A 148 -0.60 13.01 -16.20
C GLN A 148 0.92 12.99 -16.03
N LEU A 149 1.44 13.60 -14.95
CA LEU A 149 2.86 13.56 -14.63
C LEU A 149 3.37 12.14 -14.37
N ALA A 150 2.63 11.33 -13.62
CA ALA A 150 2.99 9.91 -13.39
C ALA A 150 3.05 9.15 -14.72
N ARG A 151 2.09 9.37 -15.64
CA ARG A 151 2.07 8.77 -16.97
C ARG A 151 3.30 9.17 -17.82
N GLU A 152 3.67 10.44 -17.82
CA GLU A 152 4.85 10.94 -18.53
C GLU A 152 6.15 10.32 -18.00
N ILE A 153 6.28 10.22 -16.68
CA ILE A 153 7.44 9.59 -16.05
C ILE A 153 7.49 8.09 -16.37
N ILE A 154 6.36 7.40 -16.32
CA ILE A 154 6.28 5.99 -16.73
C ILE A 154 6.67 5.84 -18.20
N ALA A 155 6.19 6.69 -19.09
CA ALA A 155 6.56 6.66 -20.51
C ALA A 155 8.07 6.82 -20.70
N SER A 156 8.72 7.62 -19.87
CA SER A 156 10.18 7.87 -19.93
C SER A 156 11.00 6.74 -19.31
N LEU A 157 10.67 6.28 -18.09
CA LEU A 157 11.47 5.32 -17.34
C LEU A 157 11.11 3.86 -17.62
N TYR A 158 9.83 3.60 -17.87
CA TYR A 158 9.24 2.27 -17.97
C TYR A 158 8.21 2.19 -19.10
N PRO A 159 8.58 2.49 -20.38
CA PRO A 159 7.64 2.62 -21.51
C PRO A 159 6.75 1.38 -21.68
N ASN A 160 7.24 0.19 -21.34
CA ASN A 160 6.48 -1.05 -21.40
C ASN A 160 5.27 -1.11 -20.45
N TYR A 161 5.20 -0.22 -19.45
CA TYR A 161 4.07 -0.12 -18.52
C TYR A 161 3.00 0.87 -18.97
N LEU A 162 3.23 1.63 -20.06
CA LEU A 162 2.36 2.73 -20.43
C LEU A 162 0.96 2.27 -20.82
N GLU A 163 0.86 1.19 -21.60
CA GLU A 163 -0.42 0.58 -21.96
C GLU A 163 -1.18 0.10 -20.69
N ASP A 164 -0.47 -0.54 -19.75
CA ASP A 164 -1.06 -1.02 -18.50
C ASP A 164 -1.54 0.13 -17.62
N PHE A 165 -0.84 1.28 -17.62
CA PHE A 165 -1.29 2.50 -16.98
C PHE A 165 -2.61 2.97 -17.58
N ASP A 166 -2.68 3.16 -18.90
CA ASP A 166 -3.85 3.67 -19.59
C ASP A 166 -5.08 2.73 -19.44
N LEU A 167 -4.85 1.42 -19.50
CA LEU A 167 -5.90 0.43 -19.28
C LEU A 167 -6.37 0.41 -17.82
N THR A 168 -5.46 0.55 -16.86
CA THR A 168 -5.78 0.58 -15.43
C THR A 168 -6.61 1.80 -15.08
N MET A 169 -6.24 2.98 -15.59
CA MET A 169 -6.96 4.23 -15.32
C MET A 169 -8.43 4.18 -15.80
N LYS A 170 -8.74 3.41 -16.83
CA LYS A 170 -10.10 3.19 -17.33
C LYS A 170 -10.91 2.17 -16.51
N GLN A 171 -10.30 1.41 -15.59
CA GLN A 171 -11.03 0.47 -14.74
C GLN A 171 -11.91 1.19 -13.72
N ARG A 172 -13.01 0.53 -13.32
CA ARG A 172 -13.95 1.03 -12.30
C ARG A 172 -13.70 0.41 -10.92
N SER A 173 -12.60 -0.28 -10.75
CA SER A 173 -12.23 -0.89 -9.46
C SER A 173 -10.72 -0.99 -9.33
N GLY A 174 -10.23 -0.89 -8.09
CA GLY A 174 -8.82 -1.01 -7.80
C GLY A 174 -8.54 -1.43 -6.36
N TYR A 175 -7.35 -1.95 -6.15
CA TYR A 175 -6.79 -2.17 -4.81
C TYR A 175 -6.34 -0.81 -4.27
N MET A 176 -6.88 -0.43 -3.11
CA MET A 176 -6.68 0.92 -2.56
C MET A 176 -5.97 0.86 -1.20
N PHE A 177 -5.58 2.04 -0.69
CA PHE A 177 -5.02 2.25 0.64
C PHE A 177 -3.55 1.84 0.82
N ASN A 178 -2.82 1.50 -0.23
CA ASN A 178 -1.46 0.94 -0.13
C ASN A 178 -1.39 -0.27 0.83
N LEU A 179 -2.48 -1.03 0.91
CA LEU A 179 -2.60 -2.21 1.74
C LEU A 179 -2.17 -3.45 0.95
N PHE A 180 -1.17 -4.17 1.44
CA PHE A 180 -0.73 -5.43 0.82
C PHE A 180 0.18 -6.21 1.76
N ILE A 181 0.31 -7.52 1.51
CA ILE A 181 1.38 -8.37 2.05
C ILE A 181 1.95 -9.14 0.88
N MET A 182 3.26 -9.08 0.68
CA MET A 182 3.92 -9.70 -0.48
C MET A 182 5.20 -10.40 -0.06
N LYS A 183 5.54 -11.50 -0.72
CA LYS A 183 6.86 -12.13 -0.60
C LYS A 183 7.97 -11.19 -1.07
N LYS A 184 9.16 -11.32 -0.47
CA LYS A 184 10.35 -10.46 -0.68
C LYS A 184 10.63 -10.16 -2.15
N LYS A 185 10.52 -11.17 -3.01
CA LYS A 185 10.71 -11.02 -4.46
C LYS A 185 9.84 -9.91 -5.04
N TYR A 186 8.56 -9.88 -4.68
CA TYR A 186 7.59 -8.93 -5.24
C TYR A 186 7.70 -7.56 -4.58
N ILE A 187 8.02 -7.52 -3.28
CA ILE A 187 8.34 -6.26 -2.60
C ILE A 187 9.50 -5.56 -3.29
N ASN A 188 10.61 -6.28 -3.53
CA ASN A 188 11.79 -5.69 -4.17
C ASN A 188 11.49 -5.13 -5.57
N GLN A 189 10.71 -5.86 -6.37
CA GLN A 189 10.34 -5.42 -7.72
C GLN A 189 9.39 -4.22 -7.67
N TYR A 190 8.36 -4.29 -6.82
CA TYR A 190 7.37 -3.22 -6.70
C TYR A 190 7.97 -1.96 -6.10
N ALA A 191 8.67 -2.06 -4.98
CA ALA A 191 9.24 -0.91 -4.31
C ALA A 191 10.25 -0.17 -5.20
N LYS A 192 11.16 -0.91 -5.86
CA LYS A 192 12.10 -0.28 -6.81
C LYS A 192 11.35 0.50 -7.89
N TRP A 193 10.40 -0.14 -8.58
CA TRP A 193 9.62 0.48 -9.65
C TRP A 193 8.81 1.68 -9.14
N LEU A 194 8.17 1.54 -7.99
CA LEU A 194 7.36 2.60 -7.39
C LEU A 194 8.19 3.83 -7.03
N PHE A 195 9.29 3.63 -6.27
CA PHE A 195 10.09 4.75 -5.79
C PHE A 195 10.89 5.43 -6.90
N ASP A 196 11.31 4.71 -7.95
CA ASP A 196 11.91 5.33 -9.15
C ASP A 196 10.95 6.36 -9.79
N ILE A 197 9.65 6.03 -9.85
CA ILE A 197 8.62 6.93 -10.38
C ILE A 197 8.34 8.08 -9.42
N LEU A 198 8.10 7.76 -8.13
CA LEU A 198 7.70 8.77 -7.15
C LEU A 198 8.80 9.82 -6.89
N PHE A 199 10.08 9.42 -6.89
CA PHE A 199 11.18 10.37 -6.77
C PHE A 199 11.26 11.31 -7.99
N LYS A 200 11.02 10.79 -9.19
CA LYS A 200 10.95 11.64 -10.39
C LYS A 200 9.73 12.55 -10.42
N MET A 201 8.63 12.14 -9.82
CA MET A 201 7.48 13.03 -9.60
C MET A 201 7.83 14.13 -8.59
N GLU A 202 8.47 13.78 -7.46
CA GLU A 202 8.90 14.74 -6.44
C GLU A 202 9.81 15.81 -7.03
N ASP A 203 10.77 15.45 -7.87
CA ASP A 203 11.69 16.38 -8.53
C ASP A 203 10.97 17.46 -9.40
N LYS A 204 9.75 17.16 -9.86
CA LYS A 204 8.99 18.04 -10.78
C LYS A 204 7.83 18.78 -10.13
N ILE A 205 7.57 18.55 -8.84
CA ILE A 205 6.41 19.13 -8.13
C ILE A 205 6.87 20.17 -7.14
N ASP A 206 6.29 21.37 -7.23
CA ASP A 206 6.42 22.40 -6.19
C ASP A 206 5.39 22.16 -5.08
N PHE A 207 5.85 21.65 -3.94
CA PHE A 207 5.03 21.41 -2.76
C PHE A 207 4.86 22.65 -1.88
N THR A 208 5.55 23.75 -2.14
CA THR A 208 5.59 24.92 -1.24
C THR A 208 4.24 25.61 -1.14
N GLN A 209 3.48 25.64 -2.23
CA GLN A 209 2.18 26.28 -2.33
C GLN A 209 1.00 25.36 -1.99
N MET A 210 1.27 24.10 -1.60
CA MET A 210 0.23 23.12 -1.31
C MET A 210 -0.13 23.13 0.18
N ASP A 211 -1.42 22.97 0.49
CA ASP A 211 -1.87 22.65 1.84
C ASP A 211 -1.50 21.21 2.24
N ASP A 212 -1.62 20.87 3.52
CA ASP A 212 -1.22 19.55 4.04
C ASP A 212 -2.05 18.40 3.46
N PHE A 213 -3.27 18.67 3.02
CA PHE A 213 -4.09 17.67 2.35
C PHE A 213 -3.54 17.37 0.95
N ASN A 214 -3.24 18.39 0.15
CA ASN A 214 -2.76 18.25 -1.21
C ASN A 214 -1.31 17.76 -1.28
N LYS A 215 -0.45 18.10 -0.33
CA LYS A 215 0.92 17.58 -0.22
C LYS A 215 1.01 16.06 -0.26
N ARG A 216 -0.01 15.34 0.24
CA ARG A 216 -0.03 13.87 0.30
C ARG A 216 -0.20 13.17 -1.06
N LEU A 217 -0.01 13.89 -2.15
CA LEU A 217 -0.31 13.41 -3.50
C LEU A 217 0.49 12.15 -3.90
N LEU A 218 1.77 12.02 -3.51
CA LEU A 218 2.59 10.85 -3.86
C LEU A 218 2.03 9.58 -3.20
N GLY A 219 1.61 9.65 -1.93
CA GLY A 219 0.91 8.56 -1.26
C GLY A 219 -0.40 8.17 -1.92
N ARG A 220 -1.14 9.12 -2.53
CA ARG A 220 -2.39 8.84 -3.24
C ARG A 220 -2.18 8.27 -4.64
N VAL A 221 -1.22 8.81 -5.38
CA VAL A 221 -0.86 8.29 -6.69
C VAL A 221 -0.36 6.86 -6.57
N SER A 222 0.41 6.53 -5.53
CA SER A 222 0.92 5.17 -5.31
C SER A 222 -0.18 4.12 -5.16
N GLU A 223 -1.36 4.47 -4.60
CA GLU A 223 -2.50 3.56 -4.53
C GLU A 223 -2.95 3.09 -5.92
N LEU A 224 -2.91 3.98 -6.91
CA LEU A 224 -3.23 3.66 -8.30
C LEU A 224 -2.08 2.91 -8.98
N LEU A 225 -0.84 3.31 -8.71
CA LEU A 225 0.35 2.69 -9.28
C LEU A 225 0.51 1.22 -8.89
N LEU A 226 0.07 0.80 -7.70
CA LEU A 226 0.02 -0.62 -7.33
C LEU A 226 -0.82 -1.43 -8.34
N ASN A 227 -1.95 -0.88 -8.79
CA ASN A 227 -2.81 -1.54 -9.76
C ASN A 227 -2.17 -1.61 -11.15
N VAL A 228 -1.45 -0.56 -11.55
CA VAL A 228 -0.68 -0.52 -12.81
C VAL A 228 0.41 -1.58 -12.81
N TRP A 229 1.24 -1.61 -11.76
CA TRP A 229 2.31 -2.59 -11.62
C TRP A 229 1.76 -4.01 -11.67
N LEU A 230 0.69 -4.28 -10.92
CA LEU A 230 0.07 -5.60 -10.86
C LEU A 230 -0.55 -6.01 -12.20
N HIS A 231 -1.20 -5.07 -12.92
CA HIS A 231 -1.77 -5.32 -14.24
C HIS A 231 -0.68 -5.75 -15.24
N TYR A 232 0.43 -5.03 -15.28
CA TYR A 232 1.58 -5.38 -16.11
C TYR A 232 2.15 -6.77 -15.78
N GLN A 233 2.37 -7.07 -14.49
CA GLN A 233 2.93 -8.36 -14.07
C GLN A 233 2.00 -9.53 -14.44
N LEU A 234 0.69 -9.34 -14.31
CA LEU A 234 -0.32 -10.33 -14.71
C LEU A 234 -0.38 -10.53 -16.23
N ARG A 235 -0.32 -9.44 -17.01
CA ARG A 235 -0.33 -9.48 -18.48
C ARG A 235 0.88 -10.24 -19.03
N LEU A 236 2.04 -10.02 -18.46
CA LEU A 236 3.27 -10.73 -18.87
C LEU A 236 3.36 -12.17 -18.30
N GLY A 237 2.44 -12.60 -17.42
CA GLY A 237 2.51 -13.90 -16.79
C GLY A 237 3.61 -14.05 -15.72
N ASN A 238 4.29 -12.96 -15.33
CA ASN A 238 5.26 -12.96 -14.24
C ASN A 238 4.60 -13.26 -12.88
N ILE A 239 3.33 -12.89 -12.76
CA ILE A 239 2.43 -13.25 -11.66
C ILE A 239 1.19 -13.90 -12.25
N LYS A 240 0.77 -15.02 -11.66
CA LYS A 240 -0.50 -15.68 -12.02
C LYS A 240 -1.60 -15.24 -11.06
N LYS A 241 -2.83 -15.14 -11.52
CA LYS A 241 -3.99 -14.83 -10.66
C LYS A 241 -4.11 -15.80 -9.47
N SER A 242 -3.72 -17.07 -9.66
CA SER A 242 -3.70 -18.08 -8.59
C SER A 242 -2.70 -17.80 -7.47
N GLN A 243 -1.72 -16.91 -7.67
CA GLN A 243 -0.74 -16.50 -6.65
C GLN A 243 -1.23 -15.32 -5.80
N ILE A 244 -2.40 -14.76 -6.13
CA ILE A 244 -2.96 -13.61 -5.43
C ILE A 244 -4.19 -14.03 -4.63
N LYS A 245 -4.25 -13.64 -3.36
CA LYS A 245 -5.43 -13.79 -2.51
C LYS A 245 -5.94 -12.42 -2.11
N THR A 246 -7.25 -12.20 -2.22
CA THR A 246 -7.88 -10.99 -1.68
C THR A 246 -8.53 -11.27 -0.34
N LEU A 247 -8.33 -10.36 0.60
CA LEU A 247 -8.84 -10.41 1.97
C LEU A 247 -9.80 -9.24 2.21
N LYS A 248 -10.64 -9.34 3.24
CA LYS A 248 -11.44 -8.21 3.72
C LYS A 248 -10.53 -7.17 4.38
N VAL A 249 -11.02 -5.93 4.50
CA VAL A 249 -10.38 -4.89 5.31
C VAL A 249 -11.17 -4.75 6.61
N TYR A 250 -10.48 -4.87 7.72
CA TYR A 250 -10.97 -4.47 9.03
C TYR A 250 -10.69 -2.99 9.25
N TYR A 251 -11.70 -2.23 9.61
CA TYR A 251 -11.61 -0.81 9.93
C TYR A 251 -11.74 -0.61 11.43
N VAL A 252 -10.73 -0.09 12.08
CA VAL A 252 -10.79 0.28 13.50
C VAL A 252 -11.81 1.39 13.69
N GLY A 253 -12.81 1.15 14.54
CA GLY A 253 -13.92 2.09 14.74
C GLY A 253 -15.03 2.02 13.67
N GLY A 254 -14.99 1.01 12.79
CA GLY A 254 -15.99 0.80 11.74
C GLY A 254 -15.69 1.53 10.43
N GLU A 255 -16.27 1.06 9.34
CA GLU A 255 -16.13 1.73 8.05
C GLU A 255 -17.06 2.94 7.96
N PRO A 256 -16.57 4.15 7.64
CA PRO A 256 -17.40 5.35 7.55
C PRO A 256 -18.17 5.40 6.21
N ILE A 257 -18.98 4.37 5.91
CA ILE A 257 -19.68 4.19 4.62
C ILE A 257 -20.58 5.38 4.29
N ILE A 258 -21.41 5.81 5.24
CA ILE A 258 -22.38 6.89 5.05
C ILE A 258 -21.65 8.21 4.77
N LYS A 259 -20.62 8.53 5.57
CA LYS A 259 -19.83 9.77 5.40
C LYS A 259 -19.11 9.78 4.05
N LYS A 260 -18.51 8.65 3.65
CA LYS A 260 -17.86 8.49 2.34
C LYS A 260 -18.86 8.60 1.18
N GLY A 261 -20.06 8.02 1.31
CA GLY A 261 -21.12 8.12 0.29
C GLY A 261 -21.58 9.56 0.08
N ILE A 262 -21.81 10.32 1.15
CA ILE A 262 -22.20 11.74 1.08
C ILE A 262 -21.08 12.59 0.46
N MET A 263 -19.82 12.38 0.86
CA MET A 263 -18.67 13.10 0.31
C MET A 263 -18.50 12.81 -1.19
N PHE A 264 -18.68 11.56 -1.60
CA PHE A 264 -18.66 11.14 -3.00
C PHE A 264 -19.73 11.85 -3.84
N LEU A 265 -20.99 11.87 -3.36
CA LEU A 265 -22.09 12.56 -4.04
C LEU A 265 -21.83 14.07 -4.14
N LYS A 266 -21.33 14.72 -3.09
CA LYS A 266 -20.94 16.13 -3.09
C LYS A 266 -19.81 16.41 -4.10
N ALA A 267 -18.76 15.61 -4.12
CA ALA A 267 -17.66 15.79 -5.07
C ALA A 267 -18.15 15.69 -6.53
N LYS A 268 -19.04 14.74 -6.81
CA LYS A 268 -19.53 14.49 -8.16
C LYS A 268 -20.57 15.51 -8.64
N PHE A 269 -21.57 15.83 -7.82
CA PHE A 269 -22.71 16.65 -8.25
C PHE A 269 -22.55 18.15 -7.90
N CYS A 270 -21.75 18.47 -6.87
CA CYS A 270 -21.54 19.86 -6.45
C CYS A 270 -20.13 20.38 -6.82
N HIS A 271 -19.30 19.58 -7.51
CA HIS A 271 -17.91 19.90 -7.86
C HIS A 271 -17.05 20.37 -6.67
N GLN A 272 -17.44 19.99 -5.45
CA GLN A 272 -16.70 20.28 -4.23
C GLN A 272 -15.58 19.24 -4.04
N LYS A 273 -14.34 19.64 -4.29
CA LYS A 273 -13.17 18.79 -4.00
C LYS A 273 -13.07 18.53 -2.49
N TYR A 274 -12.52 17.36 -2.14
CA TYR A 274 -12.30 17.01 -0.73
C TYR A 274 -11.29 17.98 -0.10
N THR A 275 -11.61 18.43 1.11
CA THR A 275 -10.71 19.26 1.92
C THR A 275 -10.05 18.46 3.06
N HIS A 276 -10.56 17.27 3.37
CA HIS A 276 -10.06 16.40 4.43
C HIS A 276 -10.14 14.92 4.01
N SER A 277 -9.19 14.09 4.50
CA SER A 277 -9.27 12.63 4.38
C SER A 277 -10.35 12.07 5.32
N ALA A 278 -11.25 11.24 4.79
CA ALA A 278 -12.29 10.55 5.55
C ALA A 278 -11.74 9.38 6.36
#